data_86846f3a3217d01221c840ed5b82858d
#
_entry.id   86846f3a3217d01221c840ed5b82858d
#
_cell.length_a   1.000
_cell.length_b   1.000
_cell.length_c   1.000
_cell.angle_alpha   90.00
_cell.angle_beta   90.00
_cell.angle_gamma   90.00
#
_symmetry.space_group_name_H-M   'P 1'
#
loop_
_entity.id
_entity.type
_entity.pdbx_description
1 polymer ?
#
loop_
_entity_poly.entity_id
_entity_poly.type
_entity_poly.pdbx_seq_one_letter_code
_entity_poly.pdbx_strand_id
1 'polypeptide(L)'
;LSYTMFINTTCIGQVLDSIPSTKIIVKDSTYTDSTKIKKNFFNSGATYNALDTVSINPKLKKITLYNNAKLVYGDMEITSGKIVIDYSKNEIYAGRIKDTSGVLTQSPVFKEGNDVIEPDSIRFNLDTKKALIFNSKTEQSGMNIISEKTKKENDSVYFMDRAKFTTSVDLDNPEYYFLLRNAKVVPGKKIITGLTNMFIAD
;
A
#
# COMPACT_ATOMS: atom_id res chain seq x y z
N LEU A 1 75.61 -5.84 -13.30
CA LEU A 1 74.49 -5.05 -13.81
C LEU A 1 73.21 -5.88 -13.60
N SER A 2 72.50 -5.59 -12.50
CA SER A 2 71.22 -6.21 -12.18
C SER A 2 70.09 -5.24 -12.52
N TYR A 3 69.23 -5.66 -13.41
CA TYR A 3 68.04 -4.90 -13.82
C TYR A 3 66.83 -5.41 -13.02
N THR A 4 66.40 -4.63 -12.05
CA THR A 4 65.15 -4.91 -11.30
C THR A 4 63.97 -4.31 -12.06
N MET A 5 63.10 -5.19 -12.53
CA MET A 5 61.87 -4.83 -13.25
C MET A 5 60.76 -4.63 -12.18
N PHE A 6 60.30 -3.36 -12.03
CA PHE A 6 59.13 -3.05 -11.20
C PHE A 6 57.87 -3.37 -11.98
N ILE A 7 57.06 -4.33 -11.49
CA ILE A 7 55.74 -4.62 -11.99
C ILE A 7 54.77 -3.76 -11.18
N ASN A 8 54.23 -2.72 -11.82
CA ASN A 8 53.11 -1.94 -11.31
C ASN A 8 51.80 -2.76 -11.47
N THR A 9 51.30 -3.28 -10.37
CA THR A 9 49.97 -3.90 -10.35
C THR A 9 48.92 -2.81 -10.08
N THR A 10 48.30 -2.31 -11.12
CA THR A 10 47.10 -1.44 -11.00
C THR A 10 45.92 -2.32 -10.62
N CYS A 11 45.48 -2.18 -9.36
CA CYS A 11 44.24 -2.75 -8.90
C CYS A 11 43.08 -1.96 -9.48
N ILE A 12 42.42 -2.51 -10.52
CA ILE A 12 41.20 -1.95 -11.08
C ILE A 12 40.07 -2.39 -10.13
N GLY A 13 39.62 -1.46 -9.30
CA GLY A 13 38.40 -1.66 -8.51
C GLY A 13 37.19 -1.76 -9.47
N GLN A 14 36.59 -2.94 -9.52
CA GLN A 14 35.30 -3.10 -10.19
C GLN A 14 34.24 -2.37 -9.38
N VAL A 15 33.73 -1.29 -9.95
CA VAL A 15 32.50 -0.65 -9.51
C VAL A 15 31.38 -1.68 -9.74
N LEU A 16 30.77 -2.15 -8.66
CA LEU A 16 29.52 -2.90 -8.78
C LEU A 16 28.47 -1.94 -9.34
N ASP A 17 28.22 -2.07 -10.62
CA ASP A 17 27.08 -1.44 -11.26
C ASP A 17 25.80 -1.97 -10.58
N SER A 18 25.04 -1.04 -10.02
CA SER A 18 23.71 -1.26 -9.51
C SER A 18 22.85 -1.94 -10.58
N ILE A 19 22.31 -3.11 -10.25
CA ILE A 19 21.37 -3.85 -11.09
C ILE A 19 20.23 -2.91 -11.47
N PRO A 20 19.98 -2.63 -12.76
CA PRO A 20 18.88 -1.77 -13.15
C PRO A 20 17.56 -2.45 -12.75
N SER A 21 16.79 -1.80 -11.90
CA SER A 21 15.40 -2.15 -11.61
C SER A 21 14.64 -2.27 -12.94
N THR A 22 14.31 -3.48 -13.35
CA THR A 22 13.62 -3.74 -14.61
C THR A 22 12.21 -3.16 -14.52
N LYS A 23 12.04 -1.96 -15.03
CA LYS A 23 10.75 -1.31 -15.17
C LYS A 23 9.99 -1.99 -16.30
N ILE A 24 9.19 -3.01 -15.98
CA ILE A 24 8.34 -3.65 -16.97
C ILE A 24 7.15 -2.72 -17.21
N ILE A 25 7.25 -1.94 -18.30
CA ILE A 25 6.10 -1.20 -18.83
C ILE A 25 5.36 -2.19 -19.73
N VAL A 26 4.31 -2.82 -19.22
CA VAL A 26 3.41 -3.61 -20.05
C VAL A 26 2.52 -2.64 -20.82
N LYS A 27 2.93 -2.31 -22.05
CA LYS A 27 1.98 -1.78 -23.04
C LYS A 27 1.06 -2.92 -23.40
N ASP A 28 -0.22 -2.74 -23.14
CA ASP A 28 -1.28 -3.68 -23.47
C ASP A 28 -1.19 -4.07 -24.96
N SER A 29 -0.80 -5.30 -25.25
CA SER A 29 -0.81 -5.81 -26.61
C SER A 29 -2.26 -6.13 -26.97
N THR A 30 -2.83 -5.29 -27.83
CA THR A 30 -4.16 -5.49 -28.41
C THR A 30 -4.21 -6.78 -29.19
N TYR A 31 -4.80 -7.82 -28.58
CA TYR A 31 -5.29 -8.97 -29.29
C TYR A 31 -6.72 -8.65 -29.77
N THR A 32 -6.85 -8.33 -31.04
CA THR A 32 -8.15 -8.10 -31.72
C THR A 32 -8.83 -9.44 -31.97
N ASP A 33 -9.73 -9.83 -31.10
CA ASP A 33 -10.81 -10.74 -31.42
C ASP A 33 -12.14 -10.02 -31.23
N SER A 34 -12.86 -9.92 -32.36
CA SER A 34 -14.11 -9.21 -32.50
C SER A 34 -15.24 -9.93 -31.76
N THR A 35 -15.65 -9.41 -30.66
CA THR A 35 -16.98 -9.32 -30.03
C THR A 35 -16.89 -9.29 -28.52
N LYS A 36 -17.05 -8.14 -27.96
CA LYS A 36 -17.10 -7.64 -26.58
C LYS A 36 -15.91 -6.76 -26.27
N ILE A 37 -16.19 -5.47 -26.14
CA ILE A 37 -15.29 -4.48 -25.60
C ILE A 37 -14.85 -4.97 -24.23
N LYS A 38 -13.64 -5.57 -24.15
CA LYS A 38 -13.00 -5.89 -22.88
C LYS A 38 -12.65 -4.55 -22.26
N LYS A 39 -13.38 -4.15 -21.22
CA LYS A 39 -13.03 -3.03 -20.38
C LYS A 39 -11.61 -3.28 -19.88
N ASN A 40 -10.65 -2.49 -20.33
CA ASN A 40 -9.28 -2.59 -19.84
C ASN A 40 -9.32 -2.42 -18.33
N PHE A 41 -8.66 -3.30 -17.59
CA PHE A 41 -8.65 -3.29 -16.13
C PHE A 41 -8.13 -1.94 -15.60
N PHE A 42 -7.12 -1.37 -16.25
CA PHE A 42 -6.61 -0.04 -15.99
C PHE A 42 -6.96 0.87 -17.17
N ASN A 43 -7.87 1.83 -16.99
CA ASN A 43 -8.24 2.82 -18.02
C ASN A 43 -7.09 3.80 -18.30
N SER A 44 -6.16 3.99 -17.37
CA SER A 44 -4.90 4.72 -17.49
C SER A 44 -3.76 3.77 -17.13
N GLY A 45 -2.59 3.94 -17.74
CA GLY A 45 -1.46 3.05 -17.53
C GLY A 45 -1.15 2.86 -16.04
N ALA A 46 -1.12 1.61 -15.57
CA ALA A 46 -0.64 1.25 -14.26
C ALA A 46 0.82 0.81 -14.35
N THR A 47 1.62 1.20 -13.38
CA THR A 47 2.98 0.69 -13.22
C THR A 47 3.06 -0.12 -11.93
N TYR A 48 3.67 -1.30 -11.99
CA TYR A 48 3.87 -2.14 -10.83
C TYR A 48 5.24 -2.82 -10.88
N ASN A 49 5.82 -3.04 -9.71
CA ASN A 49 7.06 -3.78 -9.54
C ASN A 49 7.06 -4.50 -8.19
N ALA A 50 8.00 -5.41 -8.03
CA ALA A 50 8.29 -6.07 -6.76
C ALA A 50 9.78 -6.48 -6.77
N LEU A 51 10.35 -6.68 -5.59
CA LEU A 51 11.75 -7.08 -5.47
C LEU A 51 11.96 -8.55 -5.84
N ASP A 52 11.10 -9.46 -5.34
CA ASP A 52 11.29 -10.90 -5.54
C ASP A 52 10.50 -11.45 -6.72
N THR A 53 9.16 -11.28 -6.69
CA THR A 53 8.31 -11.99 -7.64
C THR A 53 7.18 -11.14 -8.18
N VAL A 54 7.06 -11.13 -9.50
CA VAL A 54 5.88 -10.67 -10.23
C VAL A 54 5.28 -11.89 -10.94
N SER A 55 4.17 -12.41 -10.41
CA SER A 55 3.48 -13.58 -10.97
C SER A 55 2.19 -13.18 -11.64
N ILE A 56 2.05 -13.51 -12.92
CA ILE A 56 0.85 -13.25 -13.70
C ILE A 56 0.14 -14.57 -13.95
N ASN A 57 -1.09 -14.72 -13.48
CA ASN A 57 -1.92 -15.91 -13.70
C ASN A 57 -3.15 -15.55 -14.54
N PRO A 58 -3.12 -15.78 -15.87
CA PRO A 58 -4.24 -15.43 -16.76
C PRO A 58 -5.51 -16.26 -16.50
N LYS A 59 -5.37 -17.51 -16.04
CA LYS A 59 -6.51 -18.38 -15.74
C LYS A 59 -7.30 -17.87 -14.54
N LEU A 60 -6.60 -17.43 -13.49
CA LEU A 60 -7.20 -16.84 -12.29
C LEU A 60 -7.48 -15.35 -12.45
N LYS A 61 -7.03 -14.73 -13.54
CA LYS A 61 -7.11 -13.29 -13.81
C LYS A 61 -6.50 -12.46 -12.67
N LYS A 62 -5.31 -12.87 -12.19
CA LYS A 62 -4.60 -12.23 -11.07
C LYS A 62 -3.15 -11.93 -11.41
N ILE A 63 -2.68 -10.78 -10.90
CA ILE A 63 -1.25 -10.47 -10.75
C ILE A 63 -0.93 -10.47 -9.28
N THR A 64 0.14 -11.14 -8.90
CA THR A 64 0.67 -11.13 -7.54
C THR A 64 2.08 -10.55 -7.55
N LEU A 65 2.30 -9.55 -6.73
CA LEU A 65 3.57 -8.89 -6.47
C LEU A 65 4.01 -9.29 -5.07
N TYR A 66 5.27 -9.65 -4.90
CA TYR A 66 5.78 -10.13 -3.61
C TYR A 66 7.14 -9.50 -3.30
N ASN A 67 7.29 -9.06 -2.05
CA ASN A 67 8.42 -8.37 -1.46
C ASN A 67 8.67 -6.98 -2.06
N ASN A 68 8.59 -5.95 -1.22
CA ASN A 68 8.67 -4.54 -1.61
C ASN A 68 7.83 -4.23 -2.85
N ALA A 69 6.61 -4.78 -2.85
CA ALA A 69 5.67 -4.59 -3.94
C ALA A 69 5.21 -3.14 -4.00
N LYS A 70 5.19 -2.58 -5.20
CA LYS A 70 4.70 -1.23 -5.49
C LYS A 70 3.75 -1.25 -6.66
N LEU A 71 2.63 -0.53 -6.52
CA LEU A 71 1.65 -0.29 -7.57
C LEU A 71 1.33 1.19 -7.62
N VAL A 72 1.37 1.77 -8.80
CA VAL A 72 0.96 3.16 -9.06
C VAL A 72 -0.11 3.14 -10.15
N TYR A 73 -1.24 3.79 -9.87
CA TYR A 73 -2.36 3.92 -10.79
C TYR A 73 -3.04 5.28 -10.64
N GLY A 74 -2.87 6.17 -11.61
CA GLY A 74 -3.29 7.57 -11.47
C GLY A 74 -2.63 8.23 -10.27
N ASP A 75 -3.43 8.83 -9.39
CA ASP A 75 -2.98 9.48 -8.16
C ASP A 75 -2.84 8.51 -6.98
N MET A 76 -3.13 7.22 -7.19
CA MET A 76 -3.03 6.19 -6.18
C MET A 76 -1.65 5.51 -6.23
N GLU A 77 -1.00 5.42 -5.08
CA GLU A 77 0.22 4.64 -4.88
C GLU A 77 0.02 3.67 -3.71
N ILE A 78 0.37 2.41 -3.93
CA ILE A 78 0.37 1.37 -2.88
C ILE A 78 1.75 0.74 -2.83
N THR A 79 2.36 0.73 -1.65
CA THR A 79 3.55 -0.06 -1.35
C THR A 79 3.23 -1.08 -0.26
N SER A 80 3.77 -2.30 -0.35
CA SER A 80 3.42 -3.36 0.59
C SER A 80 4.35 -4.57 0.45
N GLY A 81 4.33 -5.46 1.41
CA GLY A 81 5.01 -6.76 1.27
C GLY A 81 4.40 -7.62 0.18
N LYS A 82 3.06 -7.59 0.03
CA LYS A 82 2.35 -8.36 -1.00
C LYS A 82 1.20 -7.53 -1.57
N ILE A 83 1.11 -7.48 -2.91
CA ILE A 83 -0.02 -6.90 -3.61
C ILE A 83 -0.61 -7.95 -4.54
N VAL A 84 -1.93 -8.10 -4.52
CA VAL A 84 -2.69 -8.96 -5.42
C VAL A 84 -3.70 -8.12 -6.17
N ILE A 85 -3.59 -8.11 -7.49
CA ILE A 85 -4.51 -7.43 -8.39
C ILE A 85 -5.43 -8.49 -9.00
N ASP A 86 -6.72 -8.42 -8.73
CA ASP A 86 -7.73 -9.34 -9.24
C ASP A 86 -8.57 -8.66 -10.33
N TYR A 87 -8.28 -8.99 -11.59
CA TYR A 87 -8.99 -8.41 -12.74
C TYR A 87 -10.45 -8.85 -12.85
N SER A 88 -10.81 -9.97 -12.24
CA SER A 88 -12.18 -10.46 -12.30
C SER A 88 -13.13 -9.65 -11.40
N LYS A 89 -12.58 -9.06 -10.35
CA LYS A 89 -13.32 -8.31 -9.33
C LYS A 89 -13.04 -6.81 -9.38
N ASN A 90 -12.08 -6.39 -10.20
CA ASN A 90 -11.52 -5.03 -10.20
C ASN A 90 -11.05 -4.61 -8.80
N GLU A 91 -10.40 -5.53 -8.09
CA GLU A 91 -10.01 -5.38 -6.70
C GLU A 91 -8.49 -5.52 -6.55
N ILE A 92 -7.93 -4.65 -5.70
CA ILE A 92 -6.55 -4.71 -5.26
C ILE A 92 -6.55 -5.08 -3.77
N TYR A 93 -5.75 -6.08 -3.41
CA TYR A 93 -5.43 -6.41 -2.04
C TYR A 93 -3.97 -6.08 -1.78
N ALA A 94 -3.68 -5.41 -0.67
CA ALA A 94 -2.32 -5.24 -0.16
C ALA A 94 -2.25 -5.69 1.31
N GLY A 95 -1.15 -6.32 1.68
CA GLY A 95 -0.96 -6.85 3.02
C GLY A 95 0.51 -7.15 3.34
N ARG A 96 0.79 -7.32 4.62
CA ARG A 96 2.11 -7.66 5.16
C ARG A 96 2.58 -9.04 4.69
N ILE A 97 3.88 -9.25 4.72
CA ILE A 97 4.50 -10.57 4.54
C ILE A 97 5.25 -10.97 5.82
N LYS A 98 5.51 -12.26 5.96
CA LYS A 98 6.37 -12.78 7.01
C LYS A 98 7.82 -12.77 6.53
N ASP A 99 8.72 -12.31 7.37
CA ASP A 99 10.15 -12.45 7.17
C ASP A 99 10.62 -13.89 7.48
N THR A 100 11.92 -14.11 7.40
CA THR A 100 12.55 -15.40 7.71
C THR A 100 12.38 -15.82 9.17
N SER A 101 12.13 -14.88 10.08
CA SER A 101 11.86 -15.11 11.51
C SER A 101 10.37 -15.33 11.80
N GLY A 102 9.50 -15.23 10.79
CA GLY A 102 8.05 -15.36 10.93
C GLY A 102 7.35 -14.08 11.40
N VAL A 103 8.08 -12.97 11.55
CA VAL A 103 7.55 -11.67 11.94
C VAL A 103 6.87 -11.01 10.74
N LEU A 104 5.70 -10.40 10.97
CA LEU A 104 4.99 -9.64 9.93
C LEU A 104 5.70 -8.31 9.68
N THR A 105 6.12 -8.10 8.43
CA THR A 105 6.87 -6.93 7.98
C THR A 105 6.24 -6.32 6.73
N GLN A 106 6.75 -5.17 6.30
CA GLN A 106 6.35 -4.46 5.08
C GLN A 106 4.84 -4.16 5.07
N SER A 107 4.39 -3.46 6.10
CA SER A 107 3.01 -2.96 6.17
C SER A 107 2.65 -2.17 4.92
N PRO A 108 1.41 -2.30 4.43
CA PRO A 108 0.95 -1.48 3.34
C PRO A 108 1.03 0.01 3.67
N VAL A 109 1.39 0.81 2.68
CA VAL A 109 1.20 2.26 2.69
C VAL A 109 0.37 2.59 1.47
N PHE A 110 -0.82 3.12 1.70
CA PHE A 110 -1.75 3.55 0.67
C PHE A 110 -1.77 5.07 0.63
N LYS A 111 -1.51 5.63 -0.54
CA LYS A 111 -1.56 7.08 -0.80
C LYS A 111 -2.55 7.36 -1.91
N GLU A 112 -3.41 8.34 -1.72
CA GLU A 112 -4.35 8.83 -2.73
C GLU A 112 -4.48 10.36 -2.57
N GLY A 113 -3.90 11.10 -3.50
CA GLY A 113 -3.75 12.55 -3.34
C GLY A 113 -2.90 12.91 -2.11
N ASN A 114 -3.48 13.65 -1.17
CA ASN A 114 -2.82 14.03 0.08
C ASN A 114 -3.06 13.06 1.24
N ASP A 115 -3.94 12.07 1.06
CA ASP A 115 -4.27 11.12 2.11
C ASP A 115 -3.24 9.99 2.15
N VAL A 116 -2.72 9.71 3.33
CA VAL A 116 -1.81 8.59 3.61
C VAL A 116 -2.43 7.72 4.68
N ILE A 117 -2.53 6.44 4.41
CA ILE A 117 -3.08 5.44 5.34
C ILE A 117 -2.09 4.29 5.44
N GLU A 118 -1.77 3.91 6.68
CA GLU A 118 -0.88 2.78 6.99
C GLU A 118 -1.68 1.67 7.67
N PRO A 119 -2.23 0.71 6.92
CA PRO A 119 -2.98 -0.41 7.46
C PRO A 119 -2.14 -1.67 7.60
N ASP A 120 -2.66 -2.67 8.31
CA ASP A 120 -2.16 -4.03 8.24
C ASP A 120 -2.52 -4.72 6.93
N SER A 121 -3.72 -4.41 6.42
CA SER A 121 -4.15 -4.82 5.09
C SER A 121 -5.25 -3.91 4.56
N ILE A 122 -5.33 -3.84 3.23
CA ILE A 122 -6.35 -3.08 2.52
C ILE A 122 -6.88 -3.88 1.34
N ARG A 123 -8.19 -3.79 1.10
CA ARG A 123 -8.85 -4.17 -0.15
C ARG A 123 -9.50 -2.95 -0.74
N PHE A 124 -9.17 -2.66 -1.98
CA PHE A 124 -9.66 -1.49 -2.69
C PHE A 124 -10.29 -1.93 -4.01
N ASN A 125 -11.51 -1.49 -4.28
CA ASN A 125 -12.18 -1.76 -5.55
C ASN A 125 -12.05 -0.54 -6.47
N LEU A 126 -11.46 -0.75 -7.65
CA LEU A 126 -11.13 0.31 -8.59
C LEU A 126 -12.37 0.95 -9.24
N ASP A 127 -13.44 0.19 -9.44
CA ASP A 127 -14.66 0.70 -10.08
C ASP A 127 -15.49 1.55 -9.11
N THR A 128 -15.71 1.02 -7.91
CA THR A 128 -16.57 1.63 -6.90
C THR A 128 -15.86 2.61 -5.99
N LYS A 129 -14.52 2.64 -6.03
CA LYS A 129 -13.65 3.44 -5.14
C LYS A 129 -13.86 3.12 -3.65
N LYS A 130 -14.49 2.00 -3.35
CA LYS A 130 -14.68 1.53 -1.99
C LYS A 130 -13.46 0.78 -1.49
N ALA A 131 -13.16 0.94 -0.20
CA ALA A 131 -12.10 0.19 0.44
C ALA A 131 -12.55 -0.43 1.76
N LEU A 132 -11.92 -1.54 2.10
CA LEU A 132 -11.98 -2.16 3.42
C LEU A 132 -10.56 -2.23 3.96
N ILE A 133 -10.34 -1.57 5.10
CA ILE A 133 -9.02 -1.29 5.67
C ILE A 133 -9.00 -1.85 7.08
N PHE A 134 -7.95 -2.59 7.44
CA PHE A 134 -7.82 -3.21 8.75
C PHE A 134 -6.61 -2.66 9.49
N ASN A 135 -6.79 -2.35 10.78
CA ASN A 135 -5.77 -1.85 11.69
C ASN A 135 -5.00 -0.68 11.09
N SER A 136 -5.72 0.38 10.74
CA SER A 136 -5.13 1.55 10.09
C SER A 136 -4.71 2.60 11.10
N LYS A 137 -3.59 3.27 10.78
CA LYS A 137 -3.13 4.50 11.40
C LYS A 137 -3.18 5.60 10.34
N THR A 138 -3.75 6.75 10.67
CA THR A 138 -3.80 7.92 9.79
C THR A 138 -3.85 9.19 10.62
N GLU A 139 -3.33 10.27 10.07
CA GLU A 139 -3.46 11.61 10.66
C GLU A 139 -4.45 12.42 9.85
N GLN A 140 -5.36 13.10 10.54
CA GLN A 140 -6.32 13.99 9.91
C GLN A 140 -6.62 15.19 10.79
N SER A 141 -6.43 16.39 10.24
CA SER A 141 -6.69 17.67 10.96
C SER A 141 -5.96 17.77 12.30
N GLY A 142 -4.71 17.28 12.38
CA GLY A 142 -3.91 17.30 13.61
C GLY A 142 -4.32 16.26 14.66
N MET A 143 -5.19 15.31 14.30
CA MET A 143 -5.59 14.20 15.15
C MET A 143 -5.10 12.88 14.56
N ASN A 144 -4.51 12.07 15.40
CA ASN A 144 -4.14 10.70 15.08
C ASN A 144 -5.37 9.79 15.26
N ILE A 145 -5.66 9.01 14.23
CA ILE A 145 -6.78 8.09 14.20
C ILE A 145 -6.25 6.68 14.02
N ILE A 146 -6.52 5.82 14.98
CA ILE A 146 -6.19 4.40 14.93
C ILE A 146 -7.50 3.65 14.87
N SER A 147 -7.74 2.86 13.82
CA SER A 147 -9.00 2.13 13.66
C SER A 147 -8.75 0.65 13.40
N GLU A 148 -9.49 -0.23 14.08
CA GLU A 148 -9.39 -1.67 13.83
C GLU A 148 -9.97 -2.04 12.46
N LYS A 149 -11.05 -1.35 12.06
CA LYS A 149 -11.68 -1.58 10.77
C LYS A 149 -12.27 -0.29 10.22
N THR A 150 -11.86 0.07 9.01
CA THR A 150 -12.35 1.24 8.29
C THR A 150 -12.94 0.81 6.95
N LYS A 151 -14.16 1.24 6.66
CA LYS A 151 -14.80 1.13 5.36
C LYS A 151 -14.84 2.49 4.69
N LYS A 152 -14.09 2.67 3.59
CA LYS A 152 -14.24 3.81 2.69
C LYS A 152 -15.45 3.55 1.80
N GLU A 153 -16.48 4.35 1.92
CA GLU A 153 -17.69 4.22 1.08
C GLU A 153 -17.55 4.99 -0.22
N ASN A 154 -16.86 6.14 -0.15
CA ASN A 154 -16.49 7.01 -1.28
C ASN A 154 -15.39 7.97 -0.78
N ASP A 155 -14.95 8.90 -1.65
CA ASP A 155 -13.87 9.84 -1.32
C ASP A 155 -14.20 10.83 -0.19
N SER A 156 -15.46 10.88 0.25
CA SER A 156 -15.92 11.83 1.25
C SER A 156 -16.48 11.19 2.52
N VAL A 157 -16.59 9.85 2.59
CA VAL A 157 -17.24 9.19 3.72
C VAL A 157 -16.52 7.90 4.10
N TYR A 158 -16.13 7.85 5.38
CA TYR A 158 -15.54 6.68 6.00
C TYR A 158 -16.40 6.23 7.18
N PHE A 159 -16.57 4.92 7.31
CA PHE A 159 -17.16 4.30 8.49
C PHE A 159 -16.05 3.55 9.23
N MET A 160 -15.90 3.83 10.52
CA MET A 160 -14.86 3.24 11.36
C MET A 160 -15.50 2.46 12.49
N ASP A 161 -14.96 1.29 12.76
CA ASP A 161 -15.31 0.46 13.90
C ASP A 161 -14.13 0.45 14.88
N ARG A 162 -14.40 0.72 16.17
CA ARG A 162 -13.42 0.80 17.24
C ARG A 162 -12.23 1.70 16.87
N ALA A 163 -12.52 2.97 16.68
CA ALA A 163 -11.51 3.97 16.37
C ALA A 163 -11.06 4.71 17.62
N LYS A 164 -9.76 4.84 17.81
CA LYS A 164 -9.12 5.70 18.83
C LYS A 164 -8.73 7.01 18.18
N PHE A 165 -9.11 8.10 18.79
CA PHE A 165 -8.74 9.46 18.39
C PHE A 165 -7.90 10.08 19.49
N THR A 166 -6.71 10.57 19.16
CA THR A 166 -5.79 11.20 20.08
C THR A 166 -4.97 12.28 19.38
N THR A 167 -4.47 13.25 20.14
CA THR A 167 -3.43 14.18 19.68
C THR A 167 -2.04 13.81 20.22
N SER A 168 -1.95 12.70 20.98
CA SER A 168 -0.68 12.20 21.46
C SER A 168 0.23 11.79 20.29
N VAL A 169 1.52 12.05 20.43
CA VAL A 169 2.55 11.63 19.47
C VAL A 169 2.83 10.14 19.60
N ASP A 170 2.81 9.62 20.83
CA ASP A 170 2.94 8.17 21.08
C ASP A 170 1.60 7.50 20.86
N LEU A 171 1.49 6.77 19.74
CA LEU A 171 0.27 6.07 19.34
C LEU A 171 0.10 4.71 20.01
N ASP A 172 1.18 4.14 20.53
CA ASP A 172 1.14 2.84 21.20
C ASP A 172 0.73 3.02 22.68
N ASN A 173 1.19 4.12 23.33
CA ASN A 173 0.80 4.50 24.69
C ASN A 173 0.36 5.97 24.74
N PRO A 174 -0.81 6.32 24.16
CA PRO A 174 -1.26 7.70 24.16
C PRO A 174 -1.63 8.16 25.57
N GLU A 175 -1.26 9.38 25.93
CA GLU A 175 -1.62 9.99 27.22
C GLU A 175 -3.13 10.03 27.46
N TYR A 176 -3.88 10.15 26.37
CA TYR A 176 -5.33 10.03 26.38
C TYR A 176 -5.84 9.66 24.99
N TYR A 177 -7.03 9.06 24.92
CA TYR A 177 -7.72 8.83 23.66
C TYR A 177 -9.24 8.78 23.86
N PHE A 178 -9.95 9.13 22.80
CA PHE A 178 -11.36 8.90 22.68
C PHE A 178 -11.61 7.59 21.92
N LEU A 179 -12.29 6.65 22.53
CA LEU A 179 -12.69 5.41 21.88
C LEU A 179 -14.10 5.57 21.31
N LEU A 180 -14.21 5.54 19.99
CA LEU A 180 -15.44 5.60 19.23
C LEU A 180 -15.76 4.20 18.71
N ARG A 181 -16.85 3.61 19.18
CA ARG A 181 -17.23 2.25 18.75
C ARG A 181 -17.69 2.21 17.29
N ASN A 182 -18.48 3.19 16.89
CA ASN A 182 -18.95 3.35 15.52
C ASN A 182 -18.83 4.83 15.16
N ALA A 183 -18.02 5.16 14.16
CA ALA A 183 -17.87 6.53 13.71
C ALA A 183 -18.11 6.64 12.20
N LYS A 184 -18.82 7.69 11.80
CA LYS A 184 -18.88 8.15 10.40
C LYS A 184 -18.04 9.41 10.29
N VAL A 185 -16.97 9.34 9.53
CA VAL A 185 -16.05 10.45 9.31
C VAL A 185 -16.31 11.05 7.93
N VAL A 186 -16.49 12.37 7.91
CA VAL A 186 -16.52 13.18 6.70
C VAL A 186 -15.31 14.10 6.76
N PRO A 187 -14.19 13.78 6.06
CA PRO A 187 -12.94 14.50 6.14
C PRO A 187 -13.11 16.01 5.97
N GLY A 188 -12.41 16.78 6.81
CA GLY A 188 -12.48 18.25 6.78
C GLY A 188 -13.83 18.86 7.17
N LYS A 189 -14.85 18.04 7.56
CA LYS A 189 -16.18 18.55 7.90
C LYS A 189 -16.63 18.13 9.29
N LYS A 190 -16.81 16.85 9.56
CA LYS A 190 -17.37 16.37 10.83
C LYS A 190 -17.13 14.89 11.07
N ILE A 191 -17.13 14.52 12.34
CA ILE A 191 -17.18 13.15 12.81
C ILE A 191 -18.51 12.95 13.53
N ILE A 192 -19.27 11.95 13.13
CA ILE A 192 -20.53 11.57 13.77
C ILE A 192 -20.26 10.22 14.43
N THR A 193 -20.46 10.17 15.73
CA THR A 193 -20.22 8.95 16.53
C THR A 193 -21.42 8.61 17.40
N GLY A 194 -21.52 7.34 17.77
CA GLY A 194 -22.39 6.88 18.84
C GLY A 194 -21.76 7.11 20.23
N LEU A 195 -21.81 6.08 21.08
CA LEU A 195 -21.16 6.14 22.39
C LEU A 195 -19.65 6.31 22.26
N THR A 196 -19.15 7.32 22.95
CA THR A 196 -17.72 7.68 22.99
C THR A 196 -17.26 7.64 24.44
N ASN A 197 -16.16 6.93 24.70
CA ASN A 197 -15.52 6.89 26.00
C ASN A 197 -14.15 7.59 25.89
N MET A 198 -13.83 8.40 26.87
CA MET A 198 -12.50 8.98 27.04
C MET A 198 -11.70 8.13 28.01
N PHE A 199 -10.47 7.82 27.63
CA PHE A 199 -9.49 7.12 28.46
C PHE A 199 -8.29 8.06 28.65
N ILE A 200 -7.79 8.12 29.87
CA ILE A 200 -6.60 8.88 30.25
C ILE A 200 -5.64 7.85 30.83
N ALA A 201 -4.38 7.89 30.38
CA ALA A 201 -3.32 7.07 30.96
C ALA A 201 -2.97 7.62 32.35
N ASP A 202 -2.75 6.71 33.29
CA ASP A 202 -2.25 7.03 34.65
C ASP A 202 -0.73 7.12 34.63
#